data_867cc171d1d72d77c94ede4b55a01590
#
_entry.id   867cc171d1d72d77c94ede4b55a01590
#
_cell.length_a   1.000
_cell.length_b   1.000
_cell.length_c   1.000
_cell.angle_alpha   90.00
_cell.angle_beta   90.00
_cell.angle_gamma   90.00
#
_symmetry.space_group_name_H-M   'P 1'
#
loop_
_entity.id
_entity.type
_entity.pdbx_description
1 polymer ?
#
loop_
_entity_poly.entity_id
_entity_poly.type
_entity_poly.pdbx_seq_one_letter_code
_entity_poly.pdbx_strand_id
1 'polypeptide(L)'
;MRHALITAGAKGLGRKVTELLLDKGYSVTVNYRSDERAVHLLQERYKDASDRLQFVRGDVTNKDDLAALVDAAMERFGRIDFLINNAGPYIFERKKLADYTEDEWYEMVEGNLSSVFHLVRRTIPIMRKQRFGRIITYGFQGAADAPGWVHRSAFSAAKVGLVSLTKTIALEEAEYGITANMVCPGNIVGDMKEADIQDARTKRDEETPIGRPGTGEDIARVIAFLCEDDSDFITGAVIDVTGGANVIYRHFFR
;
A
#
# COMPACT_ATOMS: atom_id res chain seq x y z
N MET A 1 6.09 19.77 -9.63
CA MET A 1 5.01 19.10 -8.86
C MET A 1 5.46 17.67 -8.61
N ARG A 2 5.29 17.12 -7.39
CA ARG A 2 5.64 15.72 -7.08
C ARG A 2 4.58 14.76 -7.60
N HIS A 3 5.00 13.53 -7.90
CA HIS A 3 4.16 12.51 -8.50
C HIS A 3 4.18 11.21 -7.68
N ALA A 4 3.00 10.65 -7.45
CA ALA A 4 2.78 9.36 -6.79
C ALA A 4 2.35 8.28 -7.79
N LEU A 5 2.95 7.10 -7.69
CA LEU A 5 2.51 5.89 -8.35
C LEU A 5 1.91 4.96 -7.28
N ILE A 6 0.62 4.63 -7.41
CA ILE A 6 -0.13 3.85 -6.41
C ILE A 6 -0.69 2.59 -7.06
N THR A 7 -0.30 1.42 -6.55
CA THR A 7 -0.89 0.16 -7.00
C THR A 7 -2.24 -0.09 -6.31
N ALA A 8 -3.23 -0.61 -7.07
CA ALA A 8 -4.63 -0.79 -6.63
C ALA A 8 -5.22 0.48 -5.98
N GLY A 9 -4.89 1.66 -6.54
CA GLY A 9 -5.27 2.96 -5.98
C GLY A 9 -6.71 3.42 -6.28
N ALA A 10 -7.50 2.64 -7.05
CA ALA A 10 -8.85 3.05 -7.45
C ALA A 10 -9.92 2.76 -6.39
N LYS A 11 -9.66 1.87 -5.44
CA LYS A 11 -10.62 1.47 -4.39
C LYS A 11 -9.95 1.13 -3.07
N GLY A 12 -10.77 1.02 -2.02
CA GLY A 12 -10.33 0.62 -0.69
C GLY A 12 -9.30 1.57 -0.07
N LEU A 13 -8.32 1.02 0.63
CA LEU A 13 -7.27 1.82 1.29
C LEU A 13 -6.48 2.67 0.29
N GLY A 14 -6.16 2.09 -0.89
CA GLY A 14 -5.42 2.79 -1.94
C GLY A 14 -6.17 4.01 -2.48
N ARG A 15 -7.51 3.94 -2.57
CA ARG A 15 -8.34 5.08 -2.98
C ARG A 15 -8.18 6.26 -2.01
N LYS A 16 -8.22 6.01 -0.70
CA LYS A 16 -8.05 7.10 0.29
C LYS A 16 -6.68 7.75 0.21
N VAL A 17 -5.64 6.98 -0.12
CA VAL A 17 -4.30 7.54 -0.40
C VAL A 17 -4.32 8.38 -1.68
N THR A 18 -4.95 7.89 -2.75
CA THR A 18 -5.10 8.62 -4.02
C THR A 18 -5.81 9.96 -3.79
N GLU A 19 -6.96 9.94 -3.10
CA GLU A 19 -7.74 11.13 -2.78
C GLU A 19 -6.90 12.14 -1.99
N LEU A 20 -6.27 11.70 -0.89
CA LEU A 20 -5.49 12.59 -0.02
C LEU A 20 -4.28 13.22 -0.73
N LEU A 21 -3.57 12.46 -1.59
CA LEU A 21 -2.43 13.00 -2.32
C LEU A 21 -2.86 13.98 -3.42
N LEU A 22 -3.99 13.74 -4.09
CA LEU A 22 -4.59 14.70 -5.03
C LEU A 22 -5.02 15.99 -4.33
N ASP A 23 -5.64 15.89 -3.16
CA ASP A 23 -6.09 17.04 -2.35
C ASP A 23 -4.88 17.87 -1.84
N LYS A 24 -3.74 17.23 -1.59
CA LYS A 24 -2.46 17.91 -1.30
C LYS A 24 -1.79 18.53 -2.55
N GLY A 25 -2.40 18.41 -3.73
CA GLY A 25 -1.90 19.03 -4.96
C GLY A 25 -0.87 18.20 -5.74
N TYR A 26 -0.64 16.93 -5.38
CA TYR A 26 0.29 16.06 -6.10
C TYR A 26 -0.35 15.49 -7.37
N SER A 27 0.48 15.05 -8.32
CA SER A 27 0.02 14.23 -9.44
C SER A 27 0.00 12.75 -9.02
N VAL A 28 -0.94 11.98 -9.55
CA VAL A 28 -1.11 10.57 -9.17
C VAL A 28 -1.34 9.69 -10.40
N THR A 29 -0.54 8.63 -10.53
CA THR A 29 -0.84 7.50 -11.41
C THR A 29 -1.39 6.36 -10.57
N VAL A 30 -2.60 5.94 -10.90
CA VAL A 30 -3.37 4.88 -10.23
C VAL A 30 -3.34 3.63 -11.08
N ASN A 31 -2.76 2.54 -10.56
CA ASN A 31 -2.98 1.23 -11.15
C ASN A 31 -4.30 0.62 -10.65
N TYR A 32 -4.99 -0.06 -11.56
CA TYR A 32 -6.17 -0.87 -11.25
C TYR A 32 -6.18 -2.13 -12.12
N ARG A 33 -6.83 -3.21 -11.66
CA ARG A 33 -6.88 -4.47 -12.42
C ARG A 33 -8.11 -4.58 -13.33
N SER A 34 -9.31 -4.39 -12.77
CA SER A 34 -10.56 -4.66 -13.50
C SER A 34 -11.77 -3.81 -13.09
N ASP A 35 -11.65 -3.00 -12.03
CA ASP A 35 -12.79 -2.24 -11.50
C ASP A 35 -12.93 -0.88 -12.19
N GLU A 36 -13.48 -0.90 -13.41
CA GLU A 36 -13.74 0.31 -14.21
C GLU A 36 -14.73 1.28 -13.53
N ARG A 37 -15.68 0.75 -12.73
CA ARG A 37 -16.63 1.58 -12.00
C ARG A 37 -15.92 2.44 -10.97
N ALA A 38 -14.99 1.85 -10.22
CA ALA A 38 -14.20 2.58 -9.22
C ALA A 38 -13.34 3.67 -9.88
N VAL A 39 -12.77 3.38 -11.06
CA VAL A 39 -12.03 4.35 -11.87
C VAL A 39 -12.91 5.51 -12.27
N HIS A 40 -14.09 5.22 -12.84
CA HIS A 40 -15.03 6.26 -13.29
C HIS A 40 -15.48 7.18 -12.14
N LEU A 41 -15.79 6.61 -10.98
CA LEU A 41 -16.16 7.40 -9.79
C LEU A 41 -15.05 8.37 -9.35
N LEU A 42 -13.79 7.95 -9.40
CA LEU A 42 -12.66 8.82 -9.09
C LEU A 42 -12.43 9.89 -10.17
N GLN A 43 -12.59 9.55 -11.45
CA GLN A 43 -12.49 10.50 -12.56
C GLN A 43 -13.53 11.62 -12.41
N GLU A 44 -14.78 11.26 -12.13
CA GLU A 44 -15.86 12.23 -11.91
C GLU A 44 -15.59 13.11 -10.68
N ARG A 45 -15.14 12.51 -9.57
CA ARG A 45 -14.83 13.26 -8.35
C ARG A 45 -13.69 14.26 -8.54
N TYR A 46 -12.69 13.90 -9.32
CA TYR A 46 -11.46 14.70 -9.56
C TYR A 46 -11.37 15.24 -10.99
N LYS A 47 -12.52 15.50 -11.65
CA LYS A 47 -12.55 16.04 -13.02
C LYS A 47 -11.76 17.35 -13.18
N ASP A 48 -11.76 18.19 -12.15
CA ASP A 48 -11.03 19.47 -12.14
C ASP A 48 -9.52 19.30 -11.88
N ALA A 49 -9.09 18.07 -11.56
CA ALA A 49 -7.68 17.66 -11.41
C ALA A 49 -7.29 16.57 -12.43
N SER A 50 -8.00 16.46 -13.55
CA SER A 50 -7.78 15.44 -14.58
C SER A 50 -6.40 15.51 -15.23
N ASP A 51 -5.78 16.68 -15.22
CA ASP A 51 -4.39 16.89 -15.65
C ASP A 51 -3.37 16.22 -14.72
N ARG A 52 -3.71 16.04 -13.44
CA ARG A 52 -2.87 15.45 -12.40
C ARG A 52 -3.21 13.98 -12.07
N LEU A 53 -4.26 13.41 -12.68
CA LEU A 53 -4.71 12.05 -12.42
C LEU A 53 -4.61 11.18 -13.66
N GLN A 54 -3.97 10.02 -13.52
CA GLN A 54 -3.84 9.02 -14.57
C GLN A 54 -4.26 7.65 -14.03
N PHE A 55 -4.95 6.88 -14.87
CA PHE A 55 -5.27 5.48 -14.58
C PHE A 55 -4.56 4.56 -15.57
N VAL A 56 -3.95 3.50 -15.05
CA VAL A 56 -3.26 2.48 -15.85
C VAL A 56 -3.77 1.11 -15.43
N ARG A 57 -4.39 0.40 -16.36
CA ARG A 57 -4.84 -0.97 -16.13
C ARG A 57 -3.66 -1.92 -16.15
N GLY A 58 -3.62 -2.87 -15.21
CA GLY A 58 -2.58 -3.91 -15.17
C GLY A 58 -2.71 -4.78 -13.92
N ASP A 59 -2.29 -6.03 -14.03
CA ASP A 59 -2.22 -6.98 -12.93
C ASP A 59 -0.83 -6.91 -12.29
N VAL A 60 -0.77 -6.70 -10.98
CA VAL A 60 0.51 -6.59 -10.25
C VAL A 60 1.29 -7.91 -10.20
N THR A 61 0.66 -9.04 -10.49
CA THR A 61 1.35 -10.33 -10.64
C THR A 61 2.03 -10.49 -12.00
N ASN A 62 1.75 -9.60 -12.96
CA ASN A 62 2.36 -9.58 -14.28
C ASN A 62 3.47 -8.52 -14.34
N LYS A 63 4.72 -8.96 -14.51
CA LYS A 63 5.89 -8.08 -14.57
C LYS A 63 5.86 -7.09 -15.75
N ASP A 64 5.22 -7.47 -16.86
CA ASP A 64 5.15 -6.61 -18.05
C ASP A 64 4.11 -5.50 -17.85
N ASP A 65 3.00 -5.78 -17.17
CA ASP A 65 2.04 -4.77 -16.74
C ASP A 65 2.66 -3.78 -15.76
N LEU A 66 3.49 -4.26 -14.83
CA LEU A 66 4.23 -3.38 -13.90
C LEU A 66 5.26 -2.51 -14.63
N ALA A 67 5.88 -3.05 -15.68
CA ALA A 67 6.77 -2.28 -16.55
C ALA A 67 6.00 -1.15 -17.25
N ALA A 68 4.90 -1.50 -17.93
CA ALA A 68 4.05 -0.55 -18.62
C ALA A 68 3.49 0.53 -17.68
N LEU A 69 3.17 0.18 -16.43
CA LEU A 69 2.72 1.13 -15.41
C LEU A 69 3.77 2.20 -15.11
N VAL A 70 5.03 1.80 -14.92
CA VAL A 70 6.12 2.75 -14.66
C VAL A 70 6.40 3.61 -15.89
N ASP A 71 6.41 3.00 -17.08
CA ASP A 71 6.67 3.70 -18.34
C ASP A 71 5.58 4.74 -18.61
N ALA A 72 4.28 4.41 -18.43
CA ALA A 72 3.16 5.33 -18.57
C ALA A 72 3.22 6.51 -17.56
N ALA A 73 3.62 6.24 -16.32
CA ALA A 73 3.81 7.27 -15.31
C ALA A 73 4.93 8.24 -15.70
N MET A 74 6.04 7.71 -16.20
CA MET A 74 7.18 8.51 -16.66
C MET A 74 6.88 9.29 -17.93
N GLU A 75 6.17 8.71 -18.88
CA GLU A 75 5.76 9.40 -20.09
C GLU A 75 4.90 10.63 -19.78
N ARG A 76 3.94 10.49 -18.85
CA ARG A 76 3.01 11.57 -18.53
C ARG A 76 3.58 12.62 -17.59
N PHE A 77 4.31 12.22 -16.55
CA PHE A 77 4.72 13.13 -15.48
C PHE A 77 6.23 13.35 -15.39
N GLY A 78 7.04 12.54 -16.08
CA GLY A 78 8.50 12.68 -16.15
C GLY A 78 9.25 12.38 -14.85
N ARG A 79 8.53 11.94 -13.80
CA ARG A 79 9.07 11.68 -12.47
C ARG A 79 8.23 10.70 -11.67
N ILE A 80 8.83 10.06 -10.68
CA ILE A 80 8.16 9.28 -9.64
C ILE A 80 8.80 9.62 -8.31
N ASP A 81 8.08 10.33 -7.44
CA ASP A 81 8.55 10.72 -6.11
C ASP A 81 8.09 9.76 -5.02
N PHE A 82 6.86 9.27 -5.16
CA PHE A 82 6.24 8.38 -4.20
C PHE A 82 5.84 7.07 -4.90
N LEU A 83 6.31 5.96 -4.39
CA LEU A 83 5.86 4.62 -4.80
C LEU A 83 5.07 4.00 -3.66
N ILE A 84 3.76 3.85 -3.84
CA ILE A 84 2.85 3.30 -2.84
C ILE A 84 2.43 1.89 -3.27
N ASN A 85 3.05 0.87 -2.70
CA ASN A 85 2.81 -0.54 -2.98
C ASN A 85 1.62 -1.04 -2.15
N ASN A 86 0.41 -0.62 -2.52
CA ASN A 86 -0.83 -0.97 -1.81
C ASN A 86 -1.45 -2.28 -2.32
N ALA A 87 -1.27 -2.65 -3.58
CA ALA A 87 -1.79 -3.89 -4.12
C ALA A 87 -1.22 -5.12 -3.42
N GLY A 88 -2.06 -6.14 -3.29
CA GLY A 88 -1.68 -7.46 -2.83
C GLY A 88 -2.90 -8.37 -2.76
N PRO A 89 -2.88 -9.55 -3.40
CA PRO A 89 -3.94 -10.53 -3.27
C PRO A 89 -4.04 -11.04 -1.83
N TYR A 90 -5.23 -11.51 -1.48
CA TYR A 90 -5.52 -12.08 -0.17
C TYR A 90 -6.54 -13.20 -0.29
N ILE A 91 -6.20 -14.38 0.24
CA ILE A 91 -7.12 -15.53 0.28
C ILE A 91 -7.96 -15.42 1.54
N PHE A 92 -9.26 -15.19 1.37
CA PHE A 92 -10.20 -15.04 2.49
C PHE A 92 -10.57 -16.38 3.14
N GLU A 93 -10.51 -17.46 2.37
CA GLU A 93 -10.76 -18.81 2.89
C GLU A 93 -9.74 -19.17 3.99
N ARG A 94 -10.22 -19.83 5.04
CA ARG A 94 -9.38 -20.27 6.17
C ARG A 94 -8.81 -21.64 5.87
N LYS A 95 -7.59 -21.69 5.35
CA LYS A 95 -6.86 -22.92 5.00
C LYS A 95 -5.65 -23.15 5.89
N LYS A 96 -5.40 -24.39 6.27
CA LYS A 96 -4.11 -24.80 6.83
C LYS A 96 -3.06 -24.83 5.72
N LEU A 97 -1.78 -24.74 6.08
CA LEU A 97 -0.68 -24.73 5.11
C LEU A 97 -0.72 -25.93 4.15
N ALA A 98 -1.04 -27.12 4.66
CA ALA A 98 -1.11 -28.35 3.84
C ALA A 98 -2.24 -28.36 2.80
N ASP A 99 -3.23 -27.46 2.93
CA ASP A 99 -4.39 -27.38 2.04
C ASP A 99 -4.22 -26.28 0.97
N TYR A 100 -3.11 -25.54 0.98
CA TYR A 100 -2.79 -24.57 -0.08
C TYR A 100 -2.37 -25.30 -1.34
N THR A 101 -2.89 -24.84 -2.48
CA THR A 101 -2.34 -25.23 -3.79
C THR A 101 -1.04 -24.44 -4.08
N GLU A 102 -0.23 -24.97 -5.02
CA GLU A 102 0.96 -24.25 -5.48
C GLU A 102 0.58 -22.91 -6.11
N ASP A 103 -0.49 -22.86 -6.90
CA ASP A 103 -0.96 -21.62 -7.53
C ASP A 103 -1.33 -20.54 -6.49
N GLU A 104 -2.06 -20.94 -5.42
CA GLU A 104 -2.39 -20.03 -4.32
C GLU A 104 -1.14 -19.52 -3.59
N TRP A 105 -0.14 -20.39 -3.42
CA TRP A 105 1.15 -19.99 -2.85
C TRP A 105 1.84 -18.95 -3.74
N TYR A 106 1.97 -19.26 -5.03
CA TYR A 106 2.63 -18.36 -5.98
C TYR A 106 1.87 -17.04 -6.14
N GLU A 107 0.53 -17.06 -6.22
CA GLU A 107 -0.27 -15.83 -6.26
C GLU A 107 0.02 -14.92 -5.07
N MET A 108 0.10 -15.48 -3.86
CA MET A 108 0.40 -14.70 -2.65
C MET A 108 1.83 -14.13 -2.68
N VAL A 109 2.82 -14.91 -3.09
CA VAL A 109 4.21 -14.47 -3.15
C VAL A 109 4.41 -13.44 -4.28
N GLU A 110 3.92 -13.73 -5.48
CA GLU A 110 4.06 -12.84 -6.64
C GLU A 110 3.35 -11.50 -6.41
N GLY A 111 2.12 -11.53 -5.92
CA GLY A 111 1.34 -10.30 -5.73
C GLY A 111 1.74 -9.47 -4.50
N ASN A 112 2.31 -10.09 -3.45
CA ASN A 112 2.62 -9.38 -2.19
C ASN A 112 4.11 -9.08 -1.98
N LEU A 113 5.02 -9.79 -2.66
CA LEU A 113 6.47 -9.63 -2.51
C LEU A 113 7.15 -9.35 -3.84
N SER A 114 7.03 -10.24 -4.85
CA SER A 114 7.74 -10.09 -6.12
C SER A 114 7.28 -8.84 -6.89
N SER A 115 5.99 -8.49 -6.82
CA SER A 115 5.45 -7.26 -7.43
C SER A 115 6.17 -6.01 -6.93
N VAL A 116 6.44 -5.93 -5.63
CA VAL A 116 7.19 -4.81 -5.03
C VAL A 116 8.62 -4.81 -5.51
N PHE A 117 9.29 -5.97 -5.56
CA PHE A 117 10.64 -6.09 -6.13
C PHE A 117 10.69 -5.56 -7.57
N HIS A 118 9.75 -5.95 -8.42
CA HIS A 118 9.71 -5.50 -9.82
C HIS A 118 9.52 -3.97 -9.94
N LEU A 119 8.65 -3.40 -9.12
CA LEU A 119 8.41 -1.94 -9.11
C LEU A 119 9.62 -1.16 -8.58
N VAL A 120 10.18 -1.55 -7.43
CA VAL A 120 11.32 -0.83 -6.85
C VAL A 120 12.55 -0.89 -7.75
N ARG A 121 12.80 -2.03 -8.39
CA ARG A 121 13.89 -2.19 -9.36
C ARG A 121 13.82 -1.18 -10.51
N ARG A 122 12.61 -0.79 -10.93
CA ARG A 122 12.39 0.19 -12.01
C ARG A 122 12.34 1.63 -11.49
N THR A 123 11.81 1.87 -10.31
CA THR A 123 11.60 3.23 -9.78
C THR A 123 12.82 3.77 -9.04
N ILE A 124 13.60 2.94 -8.37
CA ILE A 124 14.83 3.35 -7.67
C ILE A 124 15.81 4.10 -8.59
N PRO A 125 16.15 3.65 -9.81
CA PRO A 125 17.04 4.41 -10.69
C PRO A 125 16.51 5.81 -11.04
N ILE A 126 15.19 5.98 -11.13
CA ILE A 126 14.52 7.26 -11.35
C ILE A 126 14.69 8.14 -10.11
N MET A 127 14.37 7.62 -8.92
CA MET A 127 14.47 8.30 -7.64
C MET A 127 15.92 8.70 -7.31
N ARG A 128 16.91 7.83 -7.62
CA ARG A 128 18.34 8.15 -7.47
C ARG A 128 18.76 9.39 -8.27
N LYS A 129 18.31 9.48 -9.54
CA LYS A 129 18.57 10.65 -10.39
C LYS A 129 17.90 11.91 -9.83
N GLN A 130 16.75 11.77 -9.22
CA GLN A 130 16.01 12.87 -8.58
C GLN A 130 16.62 13.30 -7.24
N ARG A 131 17.48 12.46 -6.63
CA ARG A 131 17.97 12.62 -5.25
C ARG A 131 16.81 12.74 -4.25
N PHE A 132 15.71 12.05 -4.53
CA PHE A 132 14.50 12.04 -3.73
C PHE A 132 13.63 10.82 -4.08
N GLY A 133 13.09 10.17 -3.07
CA GLY A 133 12.09 9.10 -3.20
C GLY A 133 11.47 8.76 -1.86
N ARG A 134 10.19 8.34 -1.90
CA ARG A 134 9.46 7.78 -0.75
C ARG A 134 8.81 6.49 -1.20
N ILE A 135 9.23 5.38 -0.62
CA ILE A 135 8.71 4.04 -0.93
C ILE A 135 7.91 3.55 0.26
N ILE A 136 6.63 3.28 0.03
CA ILE A 136 5.71 2.78 1.05
C ILE A 136 5.27 1.38 0.66
N THR A 137 5.40 0.45 1.60
CA THR A 137 4.90 -0.92 1.48
C THR A 137 3.80 -1.17 2.50
N TYR A 138 2.89 -2.10 2.19
CA TYR A 138 1.84 -2.50 3.11
C TYR A 138 2.16 -3.84 3.76
N GLY A 139 2.15 -3.85 5.09
CA GLY A 139 2.31 -5.04 5.91
C GLY A 139 1.03 -5.47 6.61
N PHE A 140 1.19 -6.17 7.70
CA PHE A 140 0.16 -6.49 8.68
C PHE A 140 0.73 -6.25 10.09
N GLN A 141 -0.15 -6.06 11.07
CA GLN A 141 0.25 -5.78 12.44
C GLN A 141 1.23 -6.81 12.99
N GLY A 142 2.34 -6.34 13.55
CA GLY A 142 3.37 -7.20 14.13
C GLY A 142 4.26 -7.91 13.10
N ALA A 143 4.15 -7.61 11.80
CA ALA A 143 4.98 -8.25 10.77
C ALA A 143 6.49 -8.12 11.04
N ALA A 144 6.91 -7.09 11.76
CA ALA A 144 8.32 -6.88 12.14
C ALA A 144 8.89 -7.99 13.02
N ASP A 145 8.03 -8.66 13.80
CA ASP A 145 8.40 -9.73 14.74
C ASP A 145 8.32 -11.12 14.12
N ALA A 146 8.04 -11.19 12.80
CA ALA A 146 7.85 -12.44 12.05
C ALA A 146 6.88 -13.44 12.72
N PRO A 147 5.67 -13.00 13.11
CA PRO A 147 4.74 -13.87 13.83
C PRO A 147 4.14 -14.93 12.91
N GLY A 148 3.79 -16.09 13.47
CA GLY A 148 2.92 -17.04 12.78
C GLY A 148 1.49 -16.48 12.70
N TRP A 149 0.84 -16.65 11.56
CA TRP A 149 -0.57 -16.26 11.39
C TRP A 149 -1.38 -17.46 10.90
N VAL A 150 -2.20 -18.01 11.79
CA VAL A 150 -3.01 -19.21 11.52
C VAL A 150 -3.93 -18.98 10.31
N HIS A 151 -3.94 -19.91 9.38
CA HIS A 151 -4.71 -19.87 8.12
C HIS A 151 -4.27 -18.77 7.12
N ARG A 152 -3.07 -18.17 7.30
CA ARG A 152 -2.56 -17.09 6.46
C ARG A 152 -1.08 -17.29 6.11
N SER A 153 -0.64 -18.54 6.03
CA SER A 153 0.78 -18.90 5.91
C SER A 153 1.48 -18.24 4.71
N ALA A 154 0.92 -18.36 3.50
CA ALA A 154 1.52 -17.79 2.30
C ALA A 154 1.56 -16.25 2.32
N PHE A 155 0.43 -15.61 2.73
CA PHE A 155 0.34 -14.16 2.88
C PHE A 155 1.33 -13.65 3.95
N SER A 156 1.35 -14.29 5.13
CA SER A 156 2.22 -13.91 6.22
C SER A 156 3.69 -14.04 5.83
N ALA A 157 4.09 -15.15 5.19
CA ALA A 157 5.45 -15.38 4.72
C ALA A 157 5.89 -14.29 3.71
N ALA A 158 5.04 -13.96 2.73
CA ALA A 158 5.33 -12.93 1.75
C ALA A 158 5.48 -11.54 2.40
N LYS A 159 4.60 -11.19 3.34
CA LYS A 159 4.64 -9.88 4.01
C LYS A 159 5.81 -9.76 5.00
N VAL A 160 6.20 -10.84 5.69
CA VAL A 160 7.42 -10.85 6.52
C VAL A 160 8.67 -10.70 5.65
N GLY A 161 8.74 -11.40 4.50
CA GLY A 161 9.79 -11.19 3.51
C GLY A 161 9.84 -9.74 3.02
N LEU A 162 8.67 -9.11 2.83
CA LEU A 162 8.56 -7.71 2.44
C LEU A 162 9.08 -6.74 3.52
N VAL A 163 8.97 -7.08 4.82
CA VAL A 163 9.61 -6.29 5.91
C VAL A 163 11.11 -6.21 5.68
N SER A 164 11.76 -7.37 5.46
CA SER A 164 13.21 -7.42 5.21
C SER A 164 13.59 -6.62 3.96
N LEU A 165 12.85 -6.79 2.86
CA LEU A 165 13.08 -6.04 1.62
C LEU A 165 12.93 -4.53 1.84
N THR A 166 11.90 -4.08 2.56
CA THR A 166 11.69 -2.66 2.88
C THR A 166 12.85 -2.07 3.67
N LYS A 167 13.31 -2.79 4.71
CA LYS A 167 14.45 -2.37 5.52
C LYS A 167 15.76 -2.35 4.73
N THR A 168 15.95 -3.31 3.82
CA THR A 168 17.13 -3.33 2.93
C THR A 168 17.15 -2.12 2.01
N ILE A 169 16.03 -1.82 1.33
CA ILE A 169 15.90 -0.63 0.48
C ILE A 169 16.18 0.65 1.29
N ALA A 170 15.65 0.74 2.52
CA ALA A 170 15.87 1.88 3.40
C ALA A 170 17.35 2.16 3.68
N LEU A 171 18.15 1.11 3.85
CA LEU A 171 19.59 1.22 4.12
C LEU A 171 20.40 1.49 2.84
N GLU A 172 20.10 0.76 1.76
CA GLU A 172 20.85 0.85 0.51
C GLU A 172 20.64 2.19 -0.22
N GLU A 173 19.45 2.79 -0.06
CA GLU A 173 19.04 3.95 -0.86
C GLU A 173 19.09 5.28 -0.08
N ALA A 174 19.43 5.25 1.21
CA ALA A 174 19.48 6.43 2.08
C ALA A 174 20.42 7.53 1.53
N GLU A 175 21.57 7.16 1.00
CA GLU A 175 22.55 8.10 0.43
C GLU A 175 21.99 8.90 -0.77
N TYR A 176 20.93 8.42 -1.41
CA TYR A 176 20.25 9.10 -2.51
C TYR A 176 19.04 9.93 -2.07
N GLY A 177 18.80 10.09 -0.75
CA GLY A 177 17.64 10.82 -0.23
C GLY A 177 16.33 10.05 -0.38
N ILE A 178 16.40 8.72 -0.51
CA ILE A 178 15.24 7.83 -0.64
C ILE A 178 14.96 7.20 0.72
N THR A 179 13.71 7.25 1.15
CA THR A 179 13.24 6.51 2.32
C THR A 179 12.31 5.36 1.93
N ALA A 180 12.34 4.28 2.70
CA ALA A 180 11.43 3.16 2.52
C ALA A 180 10.84 2.75 3.87
N ASN A 181 9.51 2.74 3.98
CA ASN A 181 8.79 2.42 5.20
C ASN A 181 7.62 1.49 4.94
N MET A 182 7.24 0.71 5.93
CA MET A 182 6.07 -0.16 5.88
C MET A 182 4.96 0.37 6.78
N VAL A 183 3.74 0.43 6.24
CA VAL A 183 2.53 0.73 7.01
C VAL A 183 1.72 -0.54 7.16
N CYS A 184 1.32 -0.86 8.39
CA CYS A 184 0.61 -2.08 8.76
C CYS A 184 -0.81 -1.73 9.23
N PRO A 185 -1.83 -1.81 8.37
CA PRO A 185 -3.20 -1.54 8.75
C PRO A 185 -3.72 -2.55 9.78
N GLY A 186 -4.58 -2.06 10.68
CA GLY A 186 -5.43 -2.89 11.52
C GLY A 186 -6.56 -3.57 10.73
N ASN A 187 -7.55 -4.08 11.44
CA ASN A 187 -8.71 -4.73 10.84
C ASN A 187 -9.69 -3.68 10.29
N ILE A 188 -9.40 -3.14 9.10
CA ILE A 188 -10.27 -2.19 8.40
C ILE A 188 -11.07 -2.96 7.35
N VAL A 189 -12.39 -3.08 7.51
CA VAL A 189 -13.26 -3.93 6.68
C VAL A 189 -14.40 -3.16 6.04
N GLY A 190 -14.93 -3.71 4.95
CA GLY A 190 -16.10 -3.15 4.26
C GLY A 190 -15.89 -1.69 3.86
N ASP A 191 -16.93 -0.89 4.07
CA ASP A 191 -16.97 0.53 3.70
C ASP A 191 -15.95 1.39 4.47
N MET A 192 -15.48 0.90 5.63
CA MET A 192 -14.46 1.61 6.41
C MET A 192 -13.14 1.79 5.65
N LYS A 193 -12.87 0.95 4.65
CA LYS A 193 -11.68 1.10 3.78
C LYS A 193 -11.69 2.42 2.98
N GLU A 194 -12.86 2.97 2.72
CA GLU A 194 -13.05 4.21 1.96
C GLU A 194 -13.67 5.33 2.80
N ALA A 195 -13.91 5.09 4.11
CA ALA A 195 -14.50 6.06 5.02
C ALA A 195 -13.47 7.09 5.51
N ASP A 196 -14.00 8.26 5.87
CA ASP A 196 -13.28 9.30 6.57
C ASP A 196 -13.28 9.04 8.09
N ILE A 197 -12.32 9.62 8.81
CA ILE A 197 -12.20 9.46 10.26
C ILE A 197 -13.45 10.00 10.97
N GLN A 198 -14.08 11.05 10.44
CA GLN A 198 -15.28 11.64 11.04
C GLN A 198 -16.45 10.64 11.05
N ASP A 199 -16.60 9.83 9.98
CA ASP A 199 -17.63 8.78 9.90
C ASP A 199 -17.42 7.70 10.95
N ALA A 200 -16.15 7.35 11.22
CA ALA A 200 -15.78 6.35 12.23
C ALA A 200 -15.96 6.85 13.66
N ARG A 201 -15.81 8.16 13.92
CA ARG A 201 -15.98 8.74 15.25
C ARG A 201 -17.41 8.62 15.80
N THR A 202 -18.39 8.45 14.92
CA THR A 202 -19.79 8.22 15.28
C THR A 202 -20.11 6.75 15.56
N LYS A 203 -19.17 5.84 15.30
CA LYS A 203 -19.34 4.39 15.45
C LYS A 203 -18.55 3.89 16.66
N ARG A 204 -19.07 2.86 17.32
CA ARG A 204 -18.40 2.16 18.39
C ARG A 204 -17.85 0.83 17.92
N ASP A 205 -16.60 0.53 18.26
CA ASP A 205 -15.97 -0.77 18.06
C ASP A 205 -15.31 -1.21 19.38
N GLU A 206 -15.92 -2.17 20.04
CA GLU A 206 -15.44 -2.70 21.33
C GLU A 206 -14.19 -3.58 21.19
N GLU A 207 -13.90 -4.03 19.98
CA GLU A 207 -12.74 -4.87 19.71
C GLU A 207 -11.47 -4.06 19.41
N THR A 208 -11.63 -2.75 19.20
CA THR A 208 -10.50 -1.84 19.00
C THR A 208 -10.31 -0.99 20.26
N PRO A 209 -9.15 -1.04 20.94
CA PRO A 209 -8.91 -0.32 22.20
C PRO A 209 -9.22 1.18 22.14
N ILE A 210 -9.00 1.83 21.01
CA ILE A 210 -9.36 3.24 20.81
C ILE A 210 -10.88 3.48 20.76
N GLY A 211 -11.71 2.42 20.74
CA GLY A 211 -13.17 2.47 20.82
C GLY A 211 -13.91 2.76 19.52
N ARG A 212 -13.24 2.90 18.38
CA ARG A 212 -13.85 3.11 17.07
C ARG A 212 -13.21 2.22 16.01
N PRO A 213 -13.90 1.92 14.89
CA PRO A 213 -13.28 1.26 13.76
C PRO A 213 -12.18 2.14 13.14
N GLY A 214 -11.15 1.50 12.58
CA GLY A 214 -10.18 2.16 11.73
C GLY A 214 -10.75 2.46 10.35
N THR A 215 -10.22 3.47 9.68
CA THR A 215 -10.64 3.89 8.35
C THR A 215 -9.50 3.92 7.35
N GLY A 216 -9.84 3.99 6.06
CA GLY A 216 -8.85 4.22 5.01
C GLY A 216 -8.14 5.55 5.18
N GLU A 217 -8.80 6.58 5.72
CA GLU A 217 -8.17 7.87 6.00
C GLU A 217 -7.11 7.76 7.12
N ASP A 218 -7.30 6.92 8.15
CA ASP A 218 -6.27 6.69 9.18
C ASP A 218 -4.96 6.22 8.54
N ILE A 219 -5.05 5.33 7.55
CA ILE A 219 -3.89 4.81 6.82
C ILE A 219 -3.32 5.86 5.86
N ALA A 220 -4.19 6.53 5.09
CA ALA A 220 -3.77 7.53 4.11
C ALA A 220 -3.00 8.69 4.75
N ARG A 221 -3.38 9.13 5.96
CA ARG A 221 -2.70 10.20 6.69
C ARG A 221 -1.29 9.81 7.11
N VAL A 222 -1.07 8.58 7.56
CA VAL A 222 0.28 8.10 7.90
C VAL A 222 1.14 8.05 6.64
N ILE A 223 0.59 7.56 5.52
CA ILE A 223 1.31 7.51 4.25
C ILE A 223 1.63 8.91 3.75
N ALA A 224 0.68 9.84 3.78
CA ALA A 224 0.90 11.22 3.35
C ALA A 224 1.97 11.91 4.21
N PHE A 225 1.98 11.68 5.53
CA PHE A 225 3.04 12.15 6.44
C PHE A 225 4.41 11.59 6.03
N LEU A 226 4.52 10.29 5.78
CA LEU A 226 5.78 9.67 5.33
C LEU A 226 6.25 10.16 3.94
N CYS A 227 5.35 10.73 3.15
CA CYS A 227 5.65 11.33 1.85
C CYS A 227 6.12 12.79 1.92
N GLU A 228 5.99 13.45 3.07
CA GLU A 228 6.44 14.83 3.25
C GLU A 228 7.97 14.95 3.19
N ASP A 229 8.45 16.14 2.82
CA ASP A 229 9.88 16.40 2.71
C ASP A 229 10.57 16.25 4.06
N ASP A 230 9.95 16.76 5.12
CA ASP A 230 10.47 16.78 6.50
C ASP A 230 10.40 15.41 7.21
N SER A 231 9.87 14.38 6.52
CA SER A 231 9.86 13.00 7.02
C SER A 231 11.07 12.17 6.58
N ASP A 232 12.13 12.83 6.12
CA ASP A 232 13.35 12.23 5.54
C ASP A 232 14.21 11.45 6.55
N PHE A 233 14.02 11.71 7.86
CA PHE A 233 14.72 10.97 8.92
C PHE A 233 14.01 9.67 9.35
N ILE A 234 12.84 9.38 8.73
CA ILE A 234 12.08 8.15 8.98
C ILE A 234 12.29 7.19 7.81
N THR A 235 13.15 6.18 8.01
CA THR A 235 13.39 5.13 7.02
C THR A 235 13.60 3.78 7.71
N GLY A 236 13.17 2.68 7.07
CA GLY A 236 13.21 1.32 7.62
C GLY A 236 12.16 1.06 8.72
N ALA A 237 11.25 1.99 8.96
CA ALA A 237 10.21 1.84 9.97
C ALA A 237 9.10 0.88 9.51
N VAL A 238 8.57 0.11 10.48
CA VAL A 238 7.35 -0.69 10.34
C VAL A 238 6.34 -0.12 11.31
N ILE A 239 5.28 0.49 10.77
CA ILE A 239 4.35 1.32 11.55
C ILE A 239 2.99 0.64 11.61
N ASP A 240 2.60 0.17 12.79
CA ASP A 240 1.28 -0.39 13.05
C ASP A 240 0.23 0.74 13.21
N VAL A 241 -0.81 0.71 12.37
CA VAL A 241 -1.95 1.66 12.43
C VAL A 241 -3.21 0.85 12.72
N THR A 242 -3.40 0.48 13.97
CA THR A 242 -4.36 -0.55 14.40
C THR A 242 -5.37 -0.08 15.45
N GLY A 243 -5.22 1.14 15.97
CA GLY A 243 -6.01 1.60 17.11
C GLY A 243 -5.76 0.79 18.39
N GLY A 244 -4.61 0.12 18.48
CA GLY A 244 -4.22 -0.75 19.61
C GLY A 244 -4.76 -2.19 19.50
N ALA A 245 -5.52 -2.53 18.45
CA ALA A 245 -6.05 -3.89 18.28
C ALA A 245 -4.94 -4.88 17.90
N ASN A 246 -5.04 -6.10 18.44
CA ASN A 246 -4.22 -7.22 18.01
C ASN A 246 -4.95 -8.04 16.95
N VAL A 247 -4.53 -7.92 15.70
CA VAL A 247 -5.21 -8.53 14.55
C VAL A 247 -4.93 -10.02 14.44
N ILE A 248 -3.72 -10.46 14.84
CA ILE A 248 -3.26 -11.85 14.67
C ILE A 248 -3.89 -12.78 15.69
N TYR A 249 -3.90 -12.39 16.95
CA TYR A 249 -4.33 -13.25 18.07
C TYR A 249 -5.83 -13.18 18.36
N ARG A 250 -6.57 -12.30 17.69
CA ARG A 250 -8.02 -12.12 17.89
C ARG A 250 -8.84 -13.40 17.78
N HIS A 251 -8.36 -14.41 17.04
CA HIS A 251 -9.07 -15.65 16.76
C HIS A 251 -8.67 -16.83 17.66
N PHE A 252 -7.67 -16.66 18.54
CA PHE A 252 -7.26 -17.72 19.46
C PHE A 252 -8.12 -17.79 20.71
N PHE A 253 -8.86 -16.73 21.03
CA PHE A 253 -9.65 -16.60 22.25
C PHE A 253 -11.17 -16.67 22.02
N ARG A 254 -11.60 -17.15 20.85
CA ARG A 254 -13.02 -17.38 20.52
C ARG A 254 -13.26 -18.82 20.04
#